data_55fe25658b7a739430cf6f6211427fed
#
_entry.id   55fe25658b7a739430cf6f6211427fed
#
_cell.length_a   1.000
_cell.length_b   1.000
_cell.length_c   1.000
_cell.angle_alpha   90.00
_cell.angle_beta   90.00
_cell.angle_gamma   90.00
#
_symmetry.space_group_name_H-M   'P 1'
#
loop_
_entity.id
_entity.type
_entity.pdbx_description
1 polymer ?
#
loop_
_entity_poly.entity_id
_entity_poly.type
_entity_poly.pdbx_seq_one_letter_code
_entity_poly.pdbx_strand_id
1 'polypeptide(L)'
;MTIKKRTKPEYWESAKKILRSRDSVLRSIIDRTDDLKYLQKTCTPFQTVANAIIGQQISIAAADSITKRLKKACGTINKDNILKSSSVELKKTGLSNQKVKYLKGLANHIDNNRHYFKALEIMSDNEVTENLCKLYGVGAWTAEMYLIFQLLRPNILPLGDIGLINSINRIYNIKNTSIKKNY
;
A
#
# COMPACT_ATOMS: atom_id res chain seq x y z
N MET A 1 11.03 19.30 -6.39
CA MET A 1 10.26 18.83 -5.21
C MET A 1 11.27 18.16 -4.28
N THR A 2 11.67 18.83 -3.21
CA THR A 2 12.72 18.40 -2.29
C THR A 2 12.22 17.18 -1.52
N ILE A 3 12.94 16.06 -1.61
CA ILE A 3 12.68 14.87 -0.81
C ILE A 3 12.84 15.26 0.65
N LYS A 4 11.74 15.41 1.39
CA LYS A 4 11.77 15.64 2.84
C LYS A 4 12.65 14.55 3.45
N LYS A 5 13.59 14.98 4.30
CA LYS A 5 14.51 14.11 5.06
C LYS A 5 13.71 12.89 5.57
N ARG A 6 14.17 11.70 5.22
CA ARG A 6 13.55 10.43 5.63
C ARG A 6 13.63 10.36 7.16
N THR A 7 12.51 10.56 7.84
CA THR A 7 12.44 10.52 9.31
C THR A 7 11.74 9.25 9.74
N LYS A 8 12.32 8.59 10.73
CA LYS A 8 11.71 7.45 11.41
C LYS A 8 10.40 7.92 12.08
N PRO A 9 9.29 7.15 12.01
CA PRO A 9 8.07 7.51 12.73
C PRO A 9 8.34 7.61 14.25
N GLU A 10 7.79 8.60 14.91
CA GLU A 10 8.02 8.86 16.35
C GLU A 10 7.66 7.65 17.22
N TYR A 11 6.62 6.92 16.86
CA TYR A 11 6.17 5.73 17.59
C TYR A 11 7.06 4.49 17.38
N TRP A 12 7.99 4.48 16.41
CA TRP A 12 8.67 3.27 15.95
C TRP A 12 9.43 2.53 17.06
N GLU A 13 10.23 3.26 17.85
CA GLU A 13 11.02 2.63 18.92
C GLU A 13 10.14 2.15 20.08
N SER A 14 9.11 2.93 20.45
CA SER A 14 8.16 2.51 21.48
C SER A 14 7.35 1.29 21.05
N ALA A 15 6.90 1.23 19.80
CA ALA A 15 6.22 0.07 19.25
C ALA A 15 7.12 -1.19 19.26
N LYS A 16 8.38 -1.08 18.82
CA LYS A 16 9.36 -2.17 18.87
C LYS A 16 9.53 -2.68 20.31
N LYS A 17 9.69 -1.78 21.29
CA LYS A 17 9.85 -2.15 22.69
C LYS A 17 8.64 -2.91 23.24
N ILE A 18 7.43 -2.44 22.93
CA ILE A 18 6.16 -3.09 23.34
C ILE A 18 6.05 -4.49 22.71
N LEU A 19 6.25 -4.61 21.41
CA LEU A 19 6.15 -5.89 20.70
C LEU A 19 7.20 -6.89 21.21
N ARG A 20 8.45 -6.45 21.41
CA ARG A 20 9.52 -7.30 22.00
C ARG A 20 9.18 -7.83 23.38
N SER A 21 8.50 -7.02 24.21
CA SER A 21 8.17 -7.42 25.59
C SER A 21 7.00 -8.39 25.67
N ARG A 22 6.07 -8.30 24.71
CA ARG A 22 4.80 -9.06 24.73
C ARG A 22 4.83 -10.36 23.96
N ASP A 23 5.74 -10.51 23.01
CA ASP A 23 5.74 -11.64 22.07
C ASP A 23 7.17 -12.09 21.77
N SER A 24 7.48 -13.36 22.07
CA SER A 24 8.82 -13.93 21.86
C SER A 24 9.16 -14.13 20.39
N VAL A 25 8.17 -14.38 19.56
CA VAL A 25 8.34 -14.55 18.11
C VAL A 25 8.64 -13.21 17.45
N LEU A 26 7.85 -12.18 17.78
CA LEU A 26 8.11 -10.81 17.30
C LEU A 26 9.44 -10.28 17.84
N ARG A 27 9.81 -10.60 19.09
CA ARG A 27 11.14 -10.27 19.63
C ARG A 27 12.24 -10.83 18.73
N SER A 28 12.16 -12.12 18.39
CA SER A 28 13.16 -12.78 17.54
C SER A 28 13.26 -12.12 16.14
N ILE A 29 12.16 -11.65 15.58
CA ILE A 29 12.14 -10.94 14.29
C ILE A 29 12.78 -9.58 14.42
N ILE A 30 12.38 -8.81 15.43
CA ILE A 30 12.89 -7.46 15.69
C ILE A 30 14.40 -7.48 15.92
N ASP A 31 14.90 -8.45 16.73
CA ASP A 31 16.32 -8.56 17.07
C ASP A 31 17.20 -8.93 15.88
N ARG A 32 16.66 -9.58 14.85
CA ARG A 32 17.36 -9.91 13.60
C ARG A 32 17.24 -8.82 12.54
N THR A 33 16.38 -7.82 12.76
CA THR A 33 16.15 -6.77 11.79
C THR A 33 17.10 -5.61 12.05
N ASP A 34 17.79 -5.16 11.00
CA ASP A 34 18.65 -3.98 11.06
C ASP A 34 17.88 -2.76 11.55
N ASP A 35 18.40 -2.08 12.57
CA ASP A 35 17.81 -0.85 13.15
C ASP A 35 17.70 0.32 12.15
N LEU A 36 18.44 0.26 11.04
CA LEU A 36 18.30 1.20 9.93
C LEU A 36 17.07 0.95 9.05
N LYS A 37 16.39 -0.21 9.24
CA LYS A 37 15.16 -0.55 8.52
C LYS A 37 13.94 -0.14 9.35
N TYR A 38 13.30 0.90 8.92
CA TYR A 38 12.06 1.40 9.52
C TYR A 38 11.05 1.78 8.43
N LEU A 39 9.79 1.89 8.82
CA LEU A 39 8.72 2.30 7.92
C LEU A 39 8.94 3.76 7.47
N GLN A 40 8.90 3.99 6.17
CA GLN A 40 9.13 5.30 5.58
C GLN A 40 8.34 5.48 4.28
N LYS A 41 8.01 6.73 3.97
CA LYS A 41 7.39 7.07 2.68
C LYS A 41 8.41 6.91 1.56
N THR A 42 8.15 6.02 0.62
CA THR A 42 9.02 5.76 -0.55
C THR A 42 8.39 6.22 -1.86
N CYS A 43 7.09 6.51 -1.84
CA CYS A 43 6.29 6.87 -3.00
C CYS A 43 5.50 8.18 -2.73
N THR A 44 5.01 8.79 -3.81
CA THR A 44 3.99 9.85 -3.69
C THR A 44 2.65 9.23 -3.29
N PRO A 45 1.69 10.02 -2.75
CA PRO A 45 0.35 9.52 -2.41
C PRO A 45 -0.34 8.80 -3.57
N PHE A 46 -0.29 9.37 -4.77
CA PHE A 46 -0.82 8.74 -5.98
C PHE A 46 -0.15 7.40 -6.28
N GLN A 47 1.18 7.36 -6.22
CA GLN A 47 1.93 6.13 -6.48
C GLN A 47 1.62 5.03 -5.46
N THR A 48 1.40 5.38 -4.20
CA THR A 48 1.05 4.39 -3.16
C THR A 48 -0.27 3.71 -3.49
N VAL A 49 -1.33 4.47 -3.82
CA VAL A 49 -2.61 3.88 -4.23
C VAL A 49 -2.49 3.11 -5.55
N ALA A 50 -1.79 3.68 -6.54
CA ALA A 50 -1.58 3.02 -7.83
C ALA A 50 -0.82 1.69 -7.69
N ASN A 51 0.24 1.64 -6.88
CA ASN A 51 1.00 0.42 -6.62
C ASN A 51 0.14 -0.64 -5.90
N ALA A 52 -0.70 -0.24 -4.95
CA ALA A 52 -1.64 -1.14 -4.30
C ALA A 52 -2.66 -1.70 -5.31
N ILE A 53 -3.25 -0.88 -6.20
CA ILE A 53 -4.13 -1.35 -7.29
C ILE A 53 -3.40 -2.34 -8.21
N ILE A 54 -2.15 -2.06 -8.59
CA ILE A 54 -1.35 -2.97 -9.43
C ILE A 54 -1.14 -4.30 -8.70
N GLY A 55 -0.86 -4.27 -7.40
CA GLY A 55 -0.58 -5.44 -6.56
C GLY A 55 -1.78 -6.32 -6.20
N GLN A 56 -3.03 -5.84 -6.39
CA GLN A 56 -4.23 -6.62 -6.04
C GLN A 56 -4.21 -8.01 -6.69
N GLN A 57 -4.42 -9.06 -5.89
CA GLN A 57 -4.62 -10.46 -6.33
C GLN A 57 -3.48 -11.06 -7.17
N ILE A 58 -2.27 -10.53 -7.08
CA ILE A 58 -1.08 -11.07 -7.75
C ILE A 58 0.11 -11.14 -6.79
N SER A 59 1.14 -11.90 -7.17
CA SER A 59 2.38 -11.96 -6.39
C SER A 59 3.16 -10.64 -6.45
N ILE A 60 4.00 -10.41 -5.43
CA ILE A 60 4.92 -9.26 -5.38
C ILE A 60 5.80 -9.19 -6.64
N ALA A 61 6.36 -10.33 -7.07
CA ALA A 61 7.20 -10.40 -8.26
C ALA A 61 6.45 -10.00 -9.55
N ALA A 62 5.18 -10.41 -9.66
CA ALA A 62 4.33 -10.02 -10.80
C ALA A 62 4.01 -8.51 -10.76
N ALA A 63 3.67 -7.98 -9.57
CA ALA A 63 3.42 -6.54 -9.39
C ALA A 63 4.65 -5.70 -9.72
N ASP A 64 5.84 -6.10 -9.27
CA ASP A 64 7.11 -5.43 -9.60
C ASP A 64 7.40 -5.45 -11.10
N SER A 65 7.17 -6.58 -11.75
CA SER A 65 7.36 -6.72 -13.20
C SER A 65 6.43 -5.79 -13.99
N ILE A 66 5.15 -5.72 -13.61
CA ILE A 66 4.17 -4.81 -14.23
C ILE A 66 4.58 -3.36 -13.97
N THR A 67 4.95 -3.02 -12.73
CA THR A 67 5.36 -1.67 -12.34
C THR A 67 6.59 -1.21 -13.13
N LYS A 68 7.59 -2.08 -13.35
CA LYS A 68 8.76 -1.79 -14.18
C LYS A 68 8.38 -1.51 -15.63
N ARG A 69 7.52 -2.35 -16.23
CA ARG A 69 7.03 -2.14 -17.60
C ARG A 69 6.19 -0.87 -17.72
N LEU A 70 5.34 -0.58 -16.74
CA LEU A 70 4.55 0.65 -16.70
C LEU A 70 5.43 1.89 -16.65
N LYS A 71 6.46 1.90 -15.78
CA LYS A 71 7.45 2.98 -15.73
C LYS A 71 8.21 3.15 -17.04
N LYS A 72 8.54 2.05 -17.73
CA LYS A 72 9.21 2.11 -19.03
C LYS A 72 8.30 2.70 -20.11
N ALA A 73 7.01 2.40 -20.08
CA ALA A 73 6.04 2.84 -21.08
C ALA A 73 5.58 4.29 -20.90
N CYS A 74 5.28 4.71 -19.67
CA CYS A 74 4.71 6.03 -19.41
C CYS A 74 5.58 6.94 -18.53
N GLY A 75 6.79 6.51 -18.13
CA GLY A 75 7.65 7.26 -17.22
C GLY A 75 7.20 7.12 -15.76
N THR A 76 7.28 8.21 -15.01
CA THR A 76 6.85 8.21 -13.60
C THR A 76 5.35 7.91 -13.50
N ILE A 77 4.99 6.99 -12.59
CA ILE A 77 3.58 6.68 -12.31
C ILE A 77 2.97 7.86 -11.55
N ASN A 78 2.29 8.74 -12.26
CA ASN A 78 1.54 9.89 -11.74
C ASN A 78 0.25 10.06 -12.53
N LYS A 79 -0.64 10.95 -12.05
CA LYS A 79 -1.94 11.17 -12.69
C LYS A 79 -1.80 11.60 -14.16
N ASP A 80 -0.87 12.52 -14.45
CA ASP A 80 -0.72 13.11 -15.78
C ASP A 80 -0.27 12.06 -16.81
N ASN A 81 0.73 11.25 -16.45
CA ASN A 81 1.23 10.19 -17.33
C ASN A 81 0.19 9.07 -17.54
N ILE A 82 -0.56 8.70 -16.49
CA ILE A 82 -1.66 7.74 -16.60
C ILE A 82 -2.78 8.28 -17.50
N LEU A 83 -3.12 9.57 -17.38
CA LEU A 83 -4.15 10.19 -18.24
C LEU A 83 -3.70 10.29 -19.70
N LYS A 84 -2.45 10.65 -19.96
CA LYS A 84 -1.88 10.76 -21.33
C LYS A 84 -1.75 9.40 -22.03
N SER A 85 -1.45 8.32 -21.28
CA SER A 85 -1.31 6.99 -21.89
C SER A 85 -2.65 6.45 -22.36
N SER A 86 -2.71 5.83 -23.52
CA SER A 86 -3.91 5.13 -23.99
C SER A 86 -4.17 3.86 -23.17
N SER A 87 -5.41 3.39 -23.15
CA SER A 87 -5.75 2.13 -22.49
C SER A 87 -5.02 0.93 -23.11
N VAL A 88 -4.73 0.98 -24.41
CA VAL A 88 -3.97 -0.07 -25.11
C VAL A 88 -2.52 -0.12 -24.64
N GLU A 89 -1.86 1.03 -24.51
CA GLU A 89 -0.50 1.12 -23.97
C GLU A 89 -0.42 0.60 -22.53
N LEU A 90 -1.35 1.01 -21.66
CA LEU A 90 -1.40 0.53 -20.29
C LEU A 90 -1.59 -0.99 -20.22
N LYS A 91 -2.45 -1.58 -21.06
CA LYS A 91 -2.63 -3.04 -21.14
C LYS A 91 -1.36 -3.78 -21.57
N LYS A 92 -0.61 -3.25 -22.51
CA LYS A 92 0.67 -3.85 -22.96
C LYS A 92 1.70 -3.99 -21.83
N THR A 93 1.54 -3.24 -20.73
CA THR A 93 2.41 -3.38 -19.56
C THR A 93 2.08 -4.61 -18.69
N GLY A 94 0.98 -5.30 -18.95
CA GLY A 94 0.48 -6.46 -18.21
C GLY A 94 -0.64 -6.11 -17.23
N LEU A 95 -1.17 -4.90 -17.28
CA LEU A 95 -2.36 -4.52 -16.52
C LEU A 95 -3.62 -5.18 -17.10
N SER A 96 -4.47 -5.73 -16.23
CA SER A 96 -5.80 -6.19 -16.63
C SER A 96 -6.68 -5.01 -17.08
N ASN A 97 -7.72 -5.30 -17.87
CA ASN A 97 -8.70 -4.29 -18.28
C ASN A 97 -9.27 -3.51 -17.08
N GLN A 98 -9.49 -4.21 -16.01
CA GLN A 98 -10.05 -3.68 -14.78
C GLN A 98 -9.08 -2.73 -14.08
N LYS A 99 -7.81 -3.12 -13.92
CA LYS A 99 -6.76 -2.28 -13.32
C LYS A 99 -6.48 -1.03 -14.17
N VAL A 100 -6.56 -1.12 -15.49
CA VAL A 100 -6.48 0.07 -16.35
C VAL A 100 -7.62 1.05 -16.05
N LYS A 101 -8.87 0.55 -15.93
CA LYS A 101 -10.02 1.40 -15.53
C LYS A 101 -9.82 2.02 -14.15
N TYR A 102 -9.32 1.25 -13.18
CA TYR A 102 -9.07 1.75 -11.82
C TYR A 102 -8.01 2.85 -11.80
N LEU A 103 -6.88 2.65 -12.47
CA LEU A 103 -5.81 3.67 -12.54
C LEU A 103 -6.26 4.94 -13.27
N LYS A 104 -7.02 4.82 -14.36
CA LYS A 104 -7.60 5.96 -15.07
C LYS A 104 -8.63 6.69 -14.19
N GLY A 105 -9.49 5.95 -13.49
CA GLY A 105 -10.48 6.51 -12.56
C GLY A 105 -9.80 7.26 -11.41
N LEU A 106 -8.77 6.67 -10.80
CA LEU A 106 -7.95 7.34 -9.78
C LEU A 106 -7.33 8.63 -10.33
N ALA A 107 -6.72 8.57 -11.52
CA ALA A 107 -6.05 9.72 -12.12
C ALA A 107 -7.05 10.86 -12.41
N ASN A 108 -8.22 10.56 -12.97
CA ASN A 108 -9.29 11.54 -13.19
C ASN A 108 -9.80 12.15 -11.88
N HIS A 109 -10.01 11.31 -10.85
CA HIS A 109 -10.46 11.79 -9.55
C HIS A 109 -9.48 12.81 -8.94
N ILE A 110 -8.18 12.48 -8.99
CA ILE A 110 -7.13 13.38 -8.44
C ILE A 110 -6.93 14.63 -9.28
N ASP A 111 -7.15 14.56 -10.59
CA ASP A 111 -7.09 15.74 -11.46
C ASP A 111 -8.21 16.74 -11.13
N ASN A 112 -9.41 16.25 -10.89
CA ASN A 112 -10.56 17.06 -10.50
C ASN A 112 -10.53 17.49 -9.02
N ASN A 113 -9.76 16.84 -8.16
CA ASN A 113 -9.71 17.06 -6.71
C ASN A 113 -8.27 17.27 -6.22
N ARG A 114 -7.64 18.39 -6.58
CA ARG A 114 -6.21 18.65 -6.35
C ARG A 114 -5.76 18.55 -4.90
N HIS A 115 -6.64 18.76 -3.94
CA HIS A 115 -6.34 18.71 -2.50
C HIS A 115 -6.73 17.39 -1.84
N TYR A 116 -7.21 16.40 -2.60
CA TYR A 116 -7.72 15.13 -2.08
C TYR A 116 -6.74 14.45 -1.10
N PHE A 117 -5.53 14.16 -1.53
CA PHE A 117 -4.55 13.50 -0.67
C PHE A 117 -4.11 14.35 0.53
N LYS A 118 -4.08 15.67 0.40
CA LYS A 118 -3.77 16.57 1.52
C LYS A 118 -4.87 16.52 2.58
N ALA A 119 -6.13 16.45 2.16
CA ALA A 119 -7.25 16.29 3.08
C ALA A 119 -7.19 15.00 3.88
N LEU A 120 -6.77 13.88 3.26
CA LEU A 120 -6.62 12.60 3.96
C LEU A 120 -5.57 12.62 5.08
N GLU A 121 -4.58 13.52 5.04
CA GLU A 121 -3.51 13.58 6.06
C GLU A 121 -4.04 13.94 7.46
N ILE A 122 -5.14 14.69 7.54
CA ILE A 122 -5.74 15.19 8.79
C ILE A 122 -6.96 14.38 9.26
N MET A 123 -7.39 13.41 8.46
CA MET A 123 -8.53 12.53 8.76
C MET A 123 -8.14 11.38 9.69
N SER A 124 -9.10 10.85 10.40
CA SER A 124 -8.99 9.57 11.13
C SER A 124 -8.81 8.40 10.17
N ASP A 125 -8.33 7.26 10.69
CA ASP A 125 -8.10 6.06 9.87
C ASP A 125 -9.39 5.55 9.21
N ASN A 126 -10.54 5.63 9.91
CA ASN A 126 -11.84 5.26 9.38
C ASN A 126 -12.26 6.21 8.25
N GLU A 127 -12.17 7.52 8.44
CA GLU A 127 -12.51 8.50 7.41
C GLU A 127 -11.63 8.34 6.17
N VAL A 128 -10.32 8.08 6.33
CA VAL A 128 -9.40 7.78 5.22
C VAL A 128 -9.86 6.54 4.47
N THR A 129 -10.20 5.47 5.19
CA THR A 129 -10.67 4.22 4.59
C THR A 129 -11.96 4.44 3.81
N GLU A 130 -12.95 5.09 4.40
CA GLU A 130 -14.22 5.40 3.75
C GLU A 130 -14.04 6.25 2.49
N ASN A 131 -13.22 7.30 2.57
CA ASN A 131 -12.95 8.16 1.42
C ASN A 131 -12.24 7.43 0.28
N LEU A 132 -11.22 6.63 0.60
CA LEU A 132 -10.51 5.84 -0.41
C LEU A 132 -11.40 4.77 -1.03
N CYS A 133 -12.25 4.10 -0.27
CA CYS A 133 -13.16 3.06 -0.76
C CYS A 133 -14.27 3.62 -1.68
N LYS A 134 -14.52 4.93 -1.72
CA LYS A 134 -15.38 5.57 -2.73
C LYS A 134 -14.77 5.56 -4.14
N LEU A 135 -13.44 5.38 -4.23
CA LEU A 135 -12.76 5.31 -5.52
C LEU A 135 -12.97 3.96 -6.17
N TYR A 136 -13.32 3.96 -7.46
CA TYR A 136 -13.58 2.73 -8.20
C TYR A 136 -12.36 1.80 -8.22
N GLY A 137 -12.51 0.59 -7.70
CA GLY A 137 -11.45 -0.41 -7.60
C GLY A 137 -10.54 -0.29 -6.39
N VAL A 138 -10.87 0.58 -5.44
CA VAL A 138 -10.19 0.70 -4.16
C VAL A 138 -11.06 0.07 -3.07
N GLY A 139 -10.58 -0.99 -2.46
CA GLY A 139 -11.22 -1.65 -1.32
C GLY A 139 -10.42 -1.42 -0.03
N ALA A 140 -10.90 -2.01 1.08
CA ALA A 140 -10.32 -1.88 2.41
C ALA A 140 -8.81 -2.18 2.42
N TRP A 141 -8.37 -3.30 1.82
CA TRP A 141 -6.95 -3.64 1.73
C TRP A 141 -6.11 -2.54 1.06
N THR A 142 -6.61 -1.92 -0.02
CA THR A 142 -5.88 -0.83 -0.70
C THR A 142 -5.81 0.42 0.19
N ALA A 143 -6.87 0.72 0.94
CA ALA A 143 -6.89 1.81 1.92
C ALA A 143 -5.92 1.55 3.08
N GLU A 144 -5.86 0.31 3.60
CA GLU A 144 -4.88 -0.10 4.61
C GLU A 144 -3.43 0.06 4.13
N MET A 145 -3.14 -0.28 2.86
CA MET A 145 -1.82 -0.05 2.27
C MET A 145 -1.47 1.45 2.23
N TYR A 146 -2.45 2.31 1.98
CA TYR A 146 -2.25 3.76 2.02
C TYR A 146 -2.00 4.26 3.45
N LEU A 147 -2.78 3.80 4.43
CA LEU A 147 -2.59 4.12 5.85
C LEU A 147 -1.19 3.73 6.33
N ILE A 148 -0.74 2.51 6.03
CA ILE A 148 0.56 1.98 6.46
C ILE A 148 1.70 2.70 5.73
N PHE A 149 1.71 2.70 4.40
CA PHE A 149 2.90 3.08 3.61
C PHE A 149 2.93 4.55 3.21
N GLN A 150 1.78 5.25 3.24
CA GLN A 150 1.71 6.67 2.93
C GLN A 150 1.52 7.53 4.16
N LEU A 151 0.57 7.19 5.04
CA LEU A 151 0.33 7.98 6.25
C LEU A 151 1.19 7.53 7.44
N LEU A 152 1.83 6.37 7.34
CA LEU A 152 2.67 5.76 8.39
C LEU A 152 1.90 5.57 9.70
N ARG A 153 0.59 5.23 9.61
CA ARG A 153 -0.26 5.04 10.77
C ARG A 153 0.17 3.77 11.56
N PRO A 154 0.25 3.84 12.88
CA PRO A 154 0.43 2.65 13.74
C PRO A 154 -0.82 1.78 13.74
N ASN A 155 -0.94 0.71 14.33
CA ASN A 155 -2.15 -0.07 14.64
C ASN A 155 -3.04 -0.45 13.43
N ILE A 156 -2.49 -0.49 12.22
CA ILE A 156 -3.18 -1.01 11.05
C ILE A 156 -2.74 -2.46 10.84
N LEU A 157 -3.70 -3.38 10.92
CA LEU A 157 -3.48 -4.81 10.69
C LEU A 157 -4.33 -5.28 9.51
N PRO A 158 -3.76 -5.41 8.30
CA PRO A 158 -4.51 -5.77 7.10
C PRO A 158 -4.83 -7.26 7.06
N LEU A 159 -5.92 -7.67 7.72
CA LEU A 159 -6.36 -9.07 7.80
C LEU A 159 -6.78 -9.65 6.44
N GLY A 160 -7.00 -8.81 5.43
CA GLY A 160 -7.21 -9.23 4.05
C GLY A 160 -5.93 -9.50 3.25
N ASP A 161 -4.75 -9.22 3.82
CA ASP A 161 -3.47 -9.43 3.14
C ASP A 161 -3.02 -10.90 3.24
N ILE A 162 -3.12 -11.62 2.12
CA ILE A 162 -2.76 -13.05 2.05
C ILE A 162 -1.27 -13.26 2.38
N GLY A 163 -0.39 -12.32 1.99
CA GLY A 163 1.04 -12.39 2.27
C GLY A 163 1.32 -12.29 3.77
N LEU A 164 0.64 -11.37 4.45
CA LEU A 164 0.71 -11.23 5.91
C LEU A 164 0.17 -12.47 6.61
N ILE A 165 -1.03 -12.94 6.26
CA ILE A 165 -1.65 -14.13 6.83
C ILE A 165 -0.76 -15.36 6.69
N ASN A 166 -0.24 -15.61 5.48
CA ASN A 166 0.68 -16.73 5.23
C ASN A 166 1.98 -16.61 6.06
N SER A 167 2.49 -15.40 6.22
CA SER A 167 3.68 -15.15 7.03
C SER A 167 3.41 -15.41 8.51
N ILE A 168 2.29 -14.95 9.05
CA ILE A 168 1.85 -15.22 10.42
C ILE A 168 1.72 -16.72 10.64
N ASN A 169 0.97 -17.42 9.79
CA ASN A 169 0.78 -18.88 9.90
C ASN A 169 2.11 -19.64 9.92
N ARG A 170 3.05 -19.24 9.06
CA ARG A 170 4.38 -19.86 9.00
C ARG A 170 5.22 -19.58 10.25
N ILE A 171 5.23 -18.33 10.73
CA ILE A 171 6.10 -17.90 11.82
C ILE A 171 5.60 -18.44 13.18
N TYR A 172 4.28 -18.47 13.36
CA TYR A 172 3.65 -18.98 14.59
C TYR A 172 3.31 -20.48 14.51
N ASN A 173 3.68 -21.15 13.40
CA ASN A 173 3.40 -22.57 13.16
C ASN A 173 1.90 -22.93 13.32
N ILE A 174 1.02 -22.04 12.87
CA ILE A 174 -0.43 -22.23 12.93
C ILE A 174 -0.82 -23.13 11.76
N LYS A 175 -1.18 -24.39 12.05
CA LYS A 175 -1.73 -25.30 11.06
C LYS A 175 -3.14 -24.85 10.69
N ASN A 176 -3.31 -24.35 9.47
CA ASN A 176 -4.58 -24.10 8.75
C ASN A 176 -5.84 -24.00 9.63
N THR A 177 -5.99 -22.95 10.37
CA THR A 177 -7.30 -22.47 10.75
C THR A 177 -7.75 -21.53 9.65
N SER A 178 -8.71 -21.99 8.83
CA SER A 178 -9.44 -21.11 7.94
C SER A 178 -10.02 -19.98 8.80
N ILE A 179 -9.41 -18.79 8.72
CA ILE A 179 -10.05 -17.58 9.23
C ILE A 179 -11.27 -17.40 8.33
N LYS A 180 -12.42 -17.95 8.76
CA LYS A 180 -13.69 -17.71 8.08
C LYS A 180 -13.90 -16.21 8.13
N LYS A 181 -13.92 -15.58 6.97
CA LYS A 181 -14.33 -14.20 6.80
C LYS A 181 -15.79 -14.09 7.27
N ASN A 182 -16.01 -13.65 8.47
CA ASN A 182 -17.27 -13.07 8.89
C ASN A 182 -17.14 -11.56 8.65
N TYR A 183 -17.58 -11.12 7.48
CA TYR A 183 -17.87 -9.73 7.17
C TYR A 183 -19.38 -9.60 7.02
#